data_df63d2bfb691a8f5ceda9198e8ca0dc4
#
_entry.id   df63d2bfb691a8f5ceda9198e8ca0dc4
#
_cell.length_a   1.000
_cell.length_b   1.000
_cell.length_c   1.000
_cell.angle_alpha   90.00
_cell.angle_beta   90.00
_cell.angle_gamma   90.00
#
_symmetry.space_group_name_H-M   'P 1'
#
loop_
_entity.id
_entity.type
_entity.pdbx_description
1 polymer ?
#
loop_
_entity_poly.entity_id
_entity_poly.type
_entity_poly.pdbx_seq_one_letter_code
_entity_poly.pdbx_strand_id
1 'polypeptide(L)'
;MNQTERRQFLIRSLLKERPEFLGMDVPTEADSQQQLLRGLMNIRNPEPIATDFLKMQDEYLQAETAAKGITDVTNLVPAQPGLYLWQGDITTLKCDAIANAANSGMTGCYIPNHRCIDNAIHTFAGVELRLACAELMKRQGCPEPTGGAKI
;
A
#
# COMPACT_ATOMS: atom_id res chain seq x y z
N MET A 1 7.55 -17.60 -9.87
CA MET A 1 6.68 -16.76 -10.72
C MET A 1 7.41 -15.48 -11.08
N ASN A 2 7.27 -15.00 -12.30
CA ASN A 2 7.77 -13.71 -12.70
C ASN A 2 6.82 -12.58 -12.24
N GLN A 3 7.24 -11.33 -12.39
CA GLN A 3 6.49 -10.16 -11.89
C GLN A 3 5.12 -9.97 -12.56
N THR A 4 5.00 -10.30 -13.84
CA THR A 4 3.71 -10.28 -14.56
C THR A 4 2.76 -11.36 -14.05
N GLU A 5 3.25 -12.56 -13.81
CA GLU A 5 2.44 -13.65 -13.26
C GLU A 5 1.95 -13.35 -11.85
N ARG A 6 2.82 -12.77 -10.98
CA ARG A 6 2.44 -12.31 -9.64
C ARG A 6 1.31 -11.28 -9.70
N ARG A 7 1.48 -10.25 -10.53
CA ARG A 7 0.49 -9.19 -10.71
C ARG A 7 -0.85 -9.73 -11.19
N GLN A 8 -0.85 -10.61 -12.19
CA GLN A 8 -2.07 -11.24 -12.70
C GLN A 8 -2.75 -12.13 -11.66
N PHE A 9 -1.99 -12.85 -10.85
CA PHE A 9 -2.53 -13.64 -9.74
C PHE A 9 -3.24 -12.74 -8.73
N LEU A 10 -2.61 -11.64 -8.31
CA LEU A 10 -3.18 -10.68 -7.36
C LEU A 10 -4.45 -10.02 -7.90
N ILE A 11 -4.44 -9.58 -9.17
CA ILE A 11 -5.62 -8.99 -9.82
C ILE A 11 -6.77 -9.99 -9.81
N ARG A 12 -6.55 -11.21 -10.31
CA ARG A 12 -7.60 -12.24 -10.38
C ARG A 12 -8.14 -12.63 -9.01
N SER A 13 -7.29 -12.65 -7.99
CA SER A 13 -7.71 -12.91 -6.61
C SER A 13 -8.65 -11.82 -6.09
N LEU A 14 -8.29 -10.55 -6.27
CA LEU A 14 -9.11 -9.42 -5.84
C LEU A 14 -10.41 -9.28 -6.64
N LEU A 15 -10.41 -9.56 -7.93
CA LEU A 15 -11.63 -9.57 -8.75
C LEU A 15 -12.64 -10.62 -8.28
N LYS A 16 -12.16 -11.78 -7.82
CA LYS A 16 -13.03 -12.85 -7.30
C LYS A 16 -13.70 -12.51 -5.97
N GLU A 17 -13.14 -11.59 -5.18
CA GLU A 17 -13.74 -11.17 -3.91
C GLU A 17 -15.03 -10.35 -4.10
N ARG A 18 -15.28 -9.83 -5.32
CA ARG A 18 -16.36 -8.88 -5.59
C ARG A 18 -17.23 -9.34 -6.75
N PRO A 19 -18.51 -9.67 -6.48
CA PRO A 19 -19.43 -10.13 -7.52
C PRO A 19 -19.61 -9.16 -8.69
N GLU A 20 -19.52 -7.85 -8.43
CA GLU A 20 -19.63 -6.80 -9.44
C GLU A 20 -18.49 -6.81 -10.48
N PHE A 21 -17.39 -7.50 -10.19
CA PHE A 21 -16.26 -7.63 -11.11
C PHE A 21 -16.17 -9.01 -11.79
N LEU A 22 -17.15 -9.88 -11.55
CA LEU A 22 -17.20 -11.19 -12.21
C LEU A 22 -17.29 -11.01 -13.73
N GLY A 23 -16.34 -11.61 -14.45
CA GLY A 23 -16.26 -11.52 -15.90
C GLY A 23 -15.47 -10.31 -16.41
N MET A 24 -14.89 -9.49 -15.53
CA MET A 24 -13.98 -8.42 -15.96
C MET A 24 -12.70 -9.01 -16.53
N ASP A 25 -12.36 -8.62 -17.75
CA ASP A 25 -11.10 -9.00 -18.39
C ASP A 25 -9.92 -8.27 -17.77
N VAL A 26 -8.82 -9.01 -17.55
CA VAL A 26 -7.55 -8.41 -17.12
C VAL A 26 -6.87 -7.80 -18.35
N PRO A 27 -6.52 -6.51 -18.32
CA PRO A 27 -5.81 -5.87 -19.42
C PRO A 27 -4.53 -6.63 -19.83
N THR A 28 -4.12 -6.49 -21.09
CA THR A 28 -2.86 -7.08 -21.59
C THR A 28 -1.66 -6.23 -21.26
N GLU A 29 -1.84 -4.91 -21.27
CA GLU A 29 -0.76 -3.94 -21.04
C GLU A 29 -0.32 -3.85 -19.59
N ALA A 30 0.99 -3.82 -19.37
CA ALA A 30 1.59 -3.84 -18.03
C ALA A 30 1.14 -2.68 -17.16
N ASP A 31 1.13 -1.45 -17.69
CA ASP A 31 0.73 -0.25 -16.96
C ASP A 31 -0.74 -0.28 -16.56
N SER A 32 -1.60 -0.76 -17.47
CA SER A 32 -3.02 -0.94 -17.20
C SER A 32 -3.27 -1.98 -16.11
N GLN A 33 -2.49 -3.06 -16.09
CA GLN A 33 -2.55 -4.06 -15.02
C GLN A 33 -2.08 -3.49 -13.68
N GLN A 34 -1.02 -2.67 -13.66
CA GLN A 34 -0.53 -2.02 -12.43
C GLN A 34 -1.59 -1.07 -11.86
N GLN A 35 -2.21 -0.26 -12.72
CA GLN A 35 -3.29 0.64 -12.33
C GLN A 35 -4.52 -0.12 -11.82
N LEU A 36 -4.90 -1.21 -12.50
CA LEU A 36 -6.01 -2.06 -12.06
C LEU A 36 -5.73 -2.68 -10.70
N LEU A 37 -4.55 -3.30 -10.51
CA LEU A 37 -4.16 -3.88 -9.23
C LEU A 37 -4.20 -2.84 -8.11
N ARG A 38 -3.57 -1.68 -8.32
CA ARG A 38 -3.58 -0.59 -7.35
C ARG A 38 -5.01 -0.14 -7.01
N GLY A 39 -5.85 0.07 -8.03
CA GLY A 39 -7.25 0.43 -7.83
C GLY A 39 -8.02 -0.58 -7.00
N LEU A 40 -7.86 -1.87 -7.30
CA LEU A 40 -8.51 -2.97 -6.55
C LEU A 40 -8.04 -3.01 -5.08
N MET A 41 -6.73 -2.87 -4.82
CA MET A 41 -6.20 -2.79 -3.46
C MET A 41 -6.73 -1.56 -2.71
N ASN A 42 -6.87 -0.42 -3.38
CA ASN A 42 -7.37 0.80 -2.76
C ASN A 42 -8.82 0.70 -2.31
N ILE A 43 -9.69 0.06 -3.09
CA ILE A 43 -11.12 -0.08 -2.76
C ILE A 43 -11.45 -1.31 -1.91
N ARG A 44 -10.46 -2.17 -1.64
CA ARG A 44 -10.67 -3.39 -0.86
C ARG A 44 -11.01 -3.06 0.59
N ASN A 45 -12.08 -3.66 1.10
CA ASN A 45 -12.41 -3.58 2.52
C ASN A 45 -11.34 -4.29 3.38
N PRO A 46 -11.22 -3.93 4.68
CA PRO A 46 -10.30 -4.58 5.61
C PRO A 46 -10.83 -5.96 6.05
N GLU A 47 -10.92 -6.88 5.11
CA GLU A 47 -11.33 -8.27 5.31
C GLU A 47 -10.14 -9.21 5.30
N PRO A 48 -10.16 -10.31 6.06
CA PRO A 48 -9.12 -11.34 5.99
C PRO A 48 -8.92 -11.84 4.56
N ILE A 49 -7.69 -12.25 4.24
CA ILE A 49 -7.34 -12.78 2.92
C ILE A 49 -6.40 -13.98 3.08
N ALA A 50 -6.35 -14.84 2.06
CA ALA A 50 -5.54 -16.04 2.09
C ALA A 50 -4.04 -15.74 2.23
N THR A 51 -3.32 -16.57 2.98
CA THR A 51 -1.87 -16.45 3.19
C THR A 51 -1.09 -16.48 1.88
N ASP A 52 -1.53 -17.27 0.89
CA ASP A 52 -0.88 -17.31 -0.42
C ASP A 52 -0.98 -15.97 -1.16
N PHE A 53 -2.09 -15.24 -0.98
CA PHE A 53 -2.22 -13.89 -1.51
C PHE A 53 -1.20 -12.96 -0.86
N LEU A 54 -1.10 -12.96 0.46
CA LEU A 54 -0.17 -12.09 1.21
C LEU A 54 1.27 -12.33 0.78
N LYS A 55 1.69 -13.58 0.74
CA LYS A 55 3.04 -13.95 0.27
C LYS A 55 3.31 -13.44 -1.15
N MET A 56 2.36 -13.64 -2.05
CA MET A 56 2.50 -13.19 -3.44
C MET A 56 2.52 -11.67 -3.56
N GLN A 57 1.70 -10.98 -2.76
CA GLN A 57 1.68 -9.53 -2.66
C GLN A 57 3.03 -8.99 -2.19
N ASP A 58 3.60 -9.56 -1.14
CA ASP A 58 4.88 -9.11 -0.59
C ASP A 58 6.00 -9.26 -1.61
N GLU A 59 6.10 -10.44 -2.26
CA GLU A 59 7.07 -10.67 -3.32
C GLU A 59 6.90 -9.68 -4.49
N TYR A 60 5.66 -9.35 -4.84
CA TYR A 60 5.36 -8.38 -5.90
C TYR A 60 5.74 -6.96 -5.50
N LEU A 61 5.27 -6.48 -4.34
CA LEU A 61 5.48 -5.10 -3.88
C LEU A 61 6.95 -4.82 -3.56
N GLN A 62 7.67 -5.77 -2.96
CA GLN A 62 9.10 -5.64 -2.70
C GLN A 62 9.89 -5.48 -4.00
N ALA A 63 9.55 -6.26 -5.04
CA ALA A 63 10.20 -6.13 -6.34
C ALA A 63 9.87 -4.79 -7.03
N GLU A 64 8.61 -4.32 -6.95
CA GLU A 64 8.20 -3.00 -7.49
C GLU A 64 8.94 -1.86 -6.75
N THR A 65 9.05 -1.93 -5.44
CA THR A 65 9.77 -0.94 -4.64
C THR A 65 11.26 -0.94 -4.96
N ALA A 66 11.88 -2.12 -5.07
CA ALA A 66 13.28 -2.26 -5.45
C ALA A 66 13.57 -1.69 -6.86
N ALA A 67 12.66 -1.90 -7.82
CA ALA A 67 12.77 -1.37 -9.17
C ALA A 67 12.73 0.17 -9.24
N LYS A 68 12.05 0.84 -8.29
CA LYS A 68 12.05 2.29 -8.15
C LYS A 68 13.38 2.85 -7.63
N GLY A 69 14.21 2.01 -7.02
CA GLY A 69 15.42 2.39 -6.29
C GLY A 69 15.14 2.70 -4.81
N ILE A 70 15.99 2.16 -3.95
CA ILE A 70 15.91 2.34 -2.50
C ILE A 70 16.86 3.46 -2.07
N THR A 71 16.35 4.42 -1.32
CA THR A 71 17.17 5.46 -0.68
C THR A 71 17.44 5.07 0.77
N ASP A 72 18.69 4.75 1.09
CA ASP A 72 19.13 4.50 2.46
C ASP A 72 19.39 5.84 3.15
N VAL A 73 18.62 6.14 4.20
CA VAL A 73 18.72 7.41 4.94
C VAL A 73 20.09 7.63 5.57
N THR A 74 20.84 6.55 5.85
CA THR A 74 22.19 6.66 6.40
C THR A 74 23.22 7.24 5.43
N ASN A 75 22.91 7.22 4.13
CA ASN A 75 23.76 7.76 3.06
C ASN A 75 23.43 9.23 2.73
N LEU A 76 22.42 9.82 3.37
CA LEU A 76 22.06 11.22 3.16
C LEU A 76 23.01 12.16 3.89
N VAL A 77 23.25 13.32 3.31
CA VAL A 77 24.02 14.38 3.97
C VAL A 77 23.10 15.14 4.95
N PRO A 78 23.44 15.21 6.24
CA PRO A 78 22.63 15.94 7.21
C PRO A 78 22.65 17.44 6.94
N ALA A 79 21.48 18.08 6.97
CA ALA A 79 21.38 19.56 6.94
C ALA A 79 21.82 20.17 8.29
N GLN A 80 21.58 19.46 9.38
CA GLN A 80 22.04 19.73 10.75
C GLN A 80 22.23 18.38 11.47
N PRO A 81 22.93 18.31 12.61
CA PRO A 81 23.09 17.08 13.36
C PRO A 81 21.74 16.38 13.63
N GLY A 82 21.58 15.18 13.09
CA GLY A 82 20.35 14.38 13.21
C GLY A 82 19.17 14.83 12.35
N LEU A 83 19.32 15.88 11.52
CA LEU A 83 18.27 16.41 10.66
C LEU A 83 18.68 16.32 9.18
N TYR A 84 17.84 15.67 8.38
CA TYR A 84 18.07 15.45 6.95
C TYR A 84 16.96 16.07 6.13
N LEU A 85 17.29 16.69 5.00
CA LEU A 85 16.33 17.16 3.99
C LEU A 85 16.44 16.28 2.76
N TRP A 86 15.33 15.64 2.40
CA TRP A 86 15.27 14.77 1.24
C TRP A 86 13.93 14.96 0.50
N GLN A 87 13.94 14.83 -0.81
CA GLN A 87 12.75 14.88 -1.65
C GLN A 87 12.70 13.63 -2.53
N GLY A 88 11.62 12.88 -2.46
CA GLY A 88 11.41 11.67 -3.24
C GLY A 88 10.15 10.90 -2.82
N ASP A 89 10.04 9.67 -3.28
CA ASP A 89 8.95 8.76 -2.92
C ASP A 89 9.24 8.14 -1.53
N ILE A 90 8.50 8.56 -0.51
CA ILE A 90 8.68 8.09 0.87
C ILE A 90 8.55 6.57 1.01
N THR A 91 7.83 5.90 0.10
CA THR A 91 7.68 4.43 0.11
C THR A 91 8.95 3.69 -0.32
N THR A 92 9.99 4.42 -0.78
CA THR A 92 11.30 3.86 -1.15
C THR A 92 12.39 4.13 -0.13
N LEU A 93 12.07 4.78 1.00
CA LEU A 93 13.06 5.04 2.05
C LEU A 93 13.35 3.77 2.84
N LYS A 94 14.63 3.46 3.02
CA LYS A 94 15.12 2.50 4.00
C LYS A 94 15.34 3.22 5.33
N CYS A 95 14.33 3.20 6.18
CA CYS A 95 14.30 3.81 7.50
C CYS A 95 13.42 2.97 8.44
N ASP A 96 13.51 3.22 9.74
CA ASP A 96 12.80 2.43 10.76
C ASP A 96 11.30 2.73 10.81
N ALA A 97 10.89 3.97 10.48
CA ALA A 97 9.49 4.39 10.47
C ALA A 97 9.26 5.56 9.53
N ILE A 98 8.02 5.70 9.05
CA ILE A 98 7.54 6.86 8.30
C ILE A 98 6.22 7.35 8.91
N ALA A 99 5.96 8.66 8.81
CA ALA A 99 4.68 9.21 9.22
C ALA A 99 3.70 9.22 8.04
N ASN A 100 2.50 8.70 8.25
CA ASN A 100 1.39 8.77 7.30
C ASN A 100 0.42 9.89 7.69
N ALA A 101 0.14 10.82 6.80
CA ALA A 101 -0.93 11.79 6.95
C ALA A 101 -2.29 11.12 6.66
N ALA A 102 -2.74 10.28 7.59
CA ALA A 102 -3.96 9.48 7.48
C ALA A 102 -5.22 10.33 7.73
N ASN A 103 -6.35 9.83 7.23
CA ASN A 103 -7.66 10.34 7.66
C ASN A 103 -8.03 9.81 9.07
N SER A 104 -9.06 10.37 9.68
CA SER A 104 -9.50 9.99 11.03
C SER A 104 -9.98 8.53 11.17
N GLY A 105 -10.28 7.85 10.08
CA GLY A 105 -10.63 6.44 10.06
C GLY A 105 -9.40 5.51 10.02
N MET A 106 -8.22 6.06 9.70
CA MET A 106 -6.91 5.41 9.62
C MET A 106 -6.81 4.19 8.68
N THR A 107 -7.87 3.85 7.96
CA THR A 107 -7.91 2.67 7.07
C THR A 107 -7.49 2.97 5.63
N GLY A 108 -6.87 4.11 5.39
CA GLY A 108 -6.37 4.53 4.10
C GLY A 108 -7.40 5.23 3.22
N CYS A 109 -6.96 5.68 2.07
CA CYS A 109 -7.80 6.31 1.06
C CYS A 109 -8.43 5.26 0.15
N TYR A 110 -9.78 5.28 0.05
CA TYR A 110 -10.54 4.34 -0.79
C TYR A 110 -10.80 4.83 -2.23
N ILE A 111 -10.20 5.94 -2.64
CA ILE A 111 -10.34 6.43 -4.01
C ILE A 111 -9.33 5.70 -4.90
N PRO A 112 -9.80 4.95 -5.94
CA PRO A 112 -8.90 4.20 -6.82
C PRO A 112 -7.83 5.10 -7.44
N ASN A 113 -6.57 4.67 -7.37
CA ASN A 113 -5.43 5.36 -7.98
C ASN A 113 -5.25 6.82 -7.52
N HIS A 114 -5.78 7.20 -6.35
CA HIS A 114 -5.60 8.55 -5.82
C HIS A 114 -4.12 8.84 -5.54
N ARG A 115 -3.71 10.09 -5.77
CA ARG A 115 -2.30 10.50 -5.65
C ARG A 115 -1.93 11.07 -4.28
N CYS A 116 -2.74 10.85 -3.23
CA CYS A 116 -2.37 11.25 -1.88
C CYS A 116 -1.35 10.27 -1.27
N ILE A 117 -0.64 10.77 -0.26
CA ILE A 117 0.38 9.99 0.44
C ILE A 117 -0.22 8.77 1.15
N ASP A 118 -1.39 8.91 1.75
CA ASP A 118 -2.10 7.83 2.44
C ASP A 118 -2.42 6.67 1.48
N ASN A 119 -2.91 6.97 0.26
CA ASN A 119 -3.12 5.96 -0.78
C ASN A 119 -1.82 5.26 -1.18
N ALA A 120 -0.73 6.01 -1.34
CA ALA A 120 0.57 5.45 -1.72
C ALA A 120 1.10 4.52 -0.63
N ILE A 121 1.10 4.96 0.64
CA ILE A 121 1.58 4.15 1.77
C ILE A 121 0.77 2.86 1.89
N HIS A 122 -0.56 2.93 1.90
CA HIS A 122 -1.41 1.74 1.96
C HIS A 122 -1.24 0.81 0.75
N THR A 123 -0.94 1.35 -0.43
CA THR A 123 -0.67 0.52 -1.62
C THR A 123 0.63 -0.28 -1.44
N PHE A 124 1.73 0.39 -1.05
CA PHE A 124 3.05 -0.25 -0.99
C PHE A 124 3.29 -1.04 0.31
N ALA A 125 2.54 -0.76 1.38
CA ALA A 125 2.51 -1.61 2.57
C ALA A 125 1.63 -2.87 2.40
N GLY A 126 0.80 -2.92 1.36
CA GLY A 126 -0.11 -4.03 1.12
C GLY A 126 -1.39 -3.99 1.97
N VAL A 127 -2.26 -4.98 1.76
CA VAL A 127 -3.59 -5.04 2.41
C VAL A 127 -3.53 -5.25 3.92
N GLU A 128 -2.43 -5.76 4.44
CA GLU A 128 -2.25 -6.04 5.88
C GLU A 128 -2.23 -4.77 6.72
N LEU A 129 -1.64 -3.68 6.21
CA LEU A 129 -1.67 -2.40 6.92
C LEU A 129 -3.12 -1.93 7.18
N ARG A 130 -3.98 -2.05 6.16
CA ARG A 130 -5.40 -1.68 6.32
C ARG A 130 -6.12 -2.57 7.31
N LEU A 131 -5.84 -3.88 7.32
CA LEU A 131 -6.36 -4.83 8.29
C LEU A 131 -5.95 -4.45 9.72
N ALA A 132 -4.65 -4.19 9.93
CA ALA A 132 -4.13 -3.78 11.23
C ALA A 132 -4.75 -2.47 11.72
N CYS A 133 -4.83 -1.46 10.85
CA CYS A 133 -5.47 -0.19 11.16
C CYS A 133 -6.97 -0.36 11.50
N ALA A 134 -7.70 -1.15 10.74
CA ALA A 134 -9.12 -1.41 11.02
C ALA A 134 -9.33 -2.07 12.38
N GLU A 135 -8.48 -3.01 12.77
CA GLU A 135 -8.54 -3.66 14.07
C GLU A 135 -8.19 -2.69 15.22
N LEU A 136 -7.21 -1.80 15.01
CA LEU A 136 -6.90 -0.71 15.95
C LEU A 136 -8.10 0.22 16.15
N MET A 137 -8.71 0.67 15.06
CA MET A 137 -9.85 1.58 15.11
C MET A 137 -11.11 0.94 15.70
N LYS A 138 -11.33 -0.36 15.42
CA LYS A 138 -12.40 -1.14 16.05
C LYS A 138 -12.24 -1.21 17.57
N ARG A 139 -11.03 -1.44 18.06
CA ARG A 139 -10.73 -1.45 19.51
C ARG A 139 -10.88 -0.07 20.14
N GLN A 140 -10.51 0.99 19.41
CA GLN A 140 -10.67 2.37 19.86
C GLN A 140 -12.13 2.80 19.93
N GLY A 141 -12.97 2.36 19.00
CA GLY A 141 -14.42 2.64 18.99
C GLY A 141 -14.81 4.07 18.58
N CYS A 142 -13.86 4.91 18.19
CA CYS A 142 -14.12 6.28 17.73
C CYS A 142 -13.05 6.71 16.70
N PRO A 143 -13.35 7.72 15.84
CA PRO A 143 -12.36 8.28 14.93
C PRO A 143 -11.12 8.80 15.66
N GLU A 144 -9.95 8.73 15.00
CA GLU A 144 -8.73 9.31 15.53
C GLU A 144 -8.84 10.83 15.58
N PRO A 145 -8.55 11.47 16.73
CA PRO A 145 -8.59 12.92 16.86
C PRO A 145 -7.45 13.58 16.09
N THR A 146 -7.65 14.82 15.66
CA THR A 146 -6.58 15.62 15.06
C THR A 146 -5.38 15.75 16.01
N GLY A 147 -4.18 15.47 15.50
CA GLY A 147 -2.94 15.47 16.28
C GLY A 147 -2.65 14.17 17.02
N GLY A 148 -3.56 13.19 16.97
CA GLY A 148 -3.30 11.83 17.44
C GLY A 148 -2.46 11.04 16.44
N ALA A 149 -1.74 10.02 16.92
CA ALA A 149 -0.99 9.08 16.10
C ALA A 149 -1.03 7.67 16.70
N LYS A 150 -0.82 6.68 15.84
CA LYS A 150 -0.68 5.25 16.19
C LYS A 150 0.64 4.72 15.63
N ILE A 151 1.22 3.76 16.35
CA ILE A 151 2.40 3.00 15.93
C ILE A 151 2.03 1.52 15.91
#